data_baeded44ae07a0615b3df8737cc471f1
#
_entry.id   baeded44ae07a0615b3df8737cc471f1
#
_cell.length_a   1.000
_cell.length_b   1.000
_cell.length_c   1.000
_cell.angle_alpha   90.00
_cell.angle_beta   90.00
_cell.angle_gamma   90.00
#
_symmetry.space_group_name_H-M   'P 1'
#
loop_
_entity.id
_entity.type
_entity.pdbx_description
1 polymer ?
#
loop_
_entity_poly.entity_id
_entity_poly.type
_entity_poly.pdbx_seq_one_letter_code
_entity_poly.pdbx_strand_id
1 'polypeptide(L)'
;ATPGWVTLPQAIFRQLGASNVLSALEGSVSFPVVIKPTDGGSALGISTAHDAKQLRRSMVDAFAYGQRLMVEQRIEGHDVAVSVVDLEGGPVALPPVEIATDDGRYDYDARYTTDESEYFVPARFSPEALADMQAAAVEAHTTLGLRDLSRMDFVVDEDGTCWFIDANVAPGMTDTSLLPQAADALEDSSFAQLCADIVDFVAGGRVADGSADDAAESADSSEESEHSADAPVEGE
;
A
#
# COMPACT_ATOMS: atom_id res chain seq x y z
N ALA A 1 13.24 1.41 6.29
CA ALA A 1 12.56 2.15 7.38
C ALA A 1 11.11 2.40 7.04
N THR A 2 10.25 2.78 8.02
CA THR A 2 8.87 3.24 7.81
C THR A 2 8.61 4.46 8.70
N PRO A 3 7.81 5.46 8.26
CA PRO A 3 7.49 6.63 9.08
C PRO A 3 6.80 6.24 10.39
N GLY A 4 6.91 7.09 11.42
CA GLY A 4 6.09 6.95 12.62
C GLY A 4 4.61 7.15 12.29
N TRP A 5 3.74 6.26 12.75
CA TRP A 5 2.32 6.26 12.38
C TRP A 5 1.39 5.86 13.54
N VAL A 6 0.12 6.21 13.41
CA VAL A 6 -0.98 5.75 14.26
C VAL A 6 -2.22 5.49 13.42
N THR A 7 -2.96 4.42 13.72
CA THR A 7 -4.26 4.15 13.08
C THR A 7 -5.42 4.47 14.02
N LEU A 8 -6.46 5.06 13.47
CA LEU A 8 -7.63 5.52 14.20
C LEU A 8 -8.91 5.02 13.52
N PRO A 9 -9.62 4.03 14.11
CA PRO A 9 -10.94 3.66 13.62
C PRO A 9 -11.96 4.75 13.94
N GLN A 10 -12.90 5.01 13.02
CA GLN A 10 -13.94 6.03 13.21
C GLN A 10 -14.73 5.83 14.52
N ALA A 11 -14.91 4.58 14.95
CA ALA A 11 -15.62 4.25 16.18
C ALA A 11 -15.00 4.87 17.45
N ILE A 12 -13.67 5.09 17.47
CA ILE A 12 -12.99 5.65 18.66
C ILE A 12 -13.47 7.07 18.98
N PHE A 13 -13.85 7.84 17.95
CA PHE A 13 -14.37 9.19 18.11
C PHE A 13 -15.75 9.21 18.78
N ARG A 14 -16.56 8.16 18.56
CA ARG A 14 -17.85 8.00 19.23
C ARG A 14 -17.68 7.55 20.68
N GLN A 15 -16.68 6.68 20.94
CA GLN A 15 -16.46 6.11 22.28
C GLN A 15 -15.79 7.09 23.25
N LEU A 16 -14.75 7.80 22.79
CA LEU A 16 -13.93 8.67 23.64
C LEU A 16 -14.24 10.15 23.47
N GLY A 17 -15.07 10.52 22.48
CA GLY A 17 -15.35 11.90 22.11
C GLY A 17 -14.27 12.50 21.20
N ALA A 18 -14.69 13.19 20.16
CA ALA A 18 -13.78 13.73 19.13
C ALA A 18 -12.71 14.67 19.72
N SER A 19 -13.08 15.51 20.69
CA SER A 19 -12.13 16.44 21.32
C SER A 19 -10.98 15.74 22.03
N ASN A 20 -11.28 14.66 22.76
CA ASN A 20 -10.26 13.91 23.51
C ASN A 20 -9.31 13.17 22.58
N VAL A 21 -9.86 12.51 21.53
CA VAL A 21 -9.05 11.80 20.54
C VAL A 21 -8.14 12.78 19.80
N LEU A 22 -8.66 13.90 19.33
CA LEU A 22 -7.88 14.90 18.62
C LEU A 22 -6.80 15.53 19.50
N SER A 23 -7.11 15.86 20.77
CA SER A 23 -6.10 16.41 21.68
C SER A 23 -4.98 15.41 21.98
N ALA A 24 -5.30 14.12 22.14
CA ALA A 24 -4.30 13.08 22.33
C ALA A 24 -3.42 12.91 21.08
N LEU A 25 -4.04 12.93 19.89
CA LEU A 25 -3.33 12.81 18.63
C LEU A 25 -2.40 14.02 18.39
N GLU A 26 -2.89 15.22 18.58
CA GLU A 26 -2.12 16.48 18.44
C GLU A 26 -0.89 16.52 19.38
N GLY A 27 -0.99 15.91 20.56
CA GLY A 27 0.13 15.78 21.49
C GLY A 27 1.11 14.65 21.16
N SER A 28 0.77 13.78 20.22
CA SER A 28 1.54 12.57 19.87
C SER A 28 2.22 12.65 18.51
N VAL A 29 1.84 13.60 17.66
CA VAL A 29 2.39 13.75 16.31
C VAL A 29 3.20 15.01 16.16
N SER A 30 4.21 14.97 15.29
CA SER A 30 4.97 16.13 14.84
C SER A 30 4.53 16.52 13.44
N PHE A 31 4.08 17.75 13.24
CA PHE A 31 3.69 18.24 11.92
C PHE A 31 4.91 18.54 11.03
N PRO A 32 4.79 18.38 9.69
CA PRO A 32 3.61 17.95 8.95
C PRO A 32 3.35 16.44 9.04
N VAL A 33 2.07 16.05 8.90
CA VAL A 33 1.64 14.66 8.85
C VAL A 33 0.82 14.38 7.60
N VAL A 34 0.84 13.12 7.16
CA VAL A 34 -0.04 12.60 6.10
C VAL A 34 -1.20 11.86 6.73
N ILE A 35 -2.41 12.11 6.24
CA ILE A 35 -3.62 11.40 6.61
C ILE A 35 -4.07 10.58 5.41
N LYS A 36 -4.29 9.28 5.61
CA LYS A 36 -4.77 8.39 4.56
C LYS A 36 -5.75 7.35 5.11
N PRO A 37 -6.77 6.93 4.32
CA PRO A 37 -7.55 5.74 4.64
C PRO A 37 -6.62 4.51 4.66
N THR A 38 -6.92 3.53 5.52
CA THR A 38 -6.16 2.27 5.55
C THR A 38 -6.60 1.31 4.45
N ASP A 39 -7.76 1.58 3.86
CA ASP A 39 -8.36 0.76 2.80
C ASP A 39 -8.50 1.61 1.54
N GLY A 40 -8.33 1.02 0.37
CA GLY A 40 -8.49 1.73 -0.89
C GLY A 40 -7.17 1.85 -1.67
N GLY A 41 -7.19 2.68 -2.71
CA GLY A 41 -6.06 2.88 -3.61
C GLY A 41 -6.13 4.22 -4.34
N SER A 42 -5.24 4.42 -5.31
CA SER A 42 -5.20 5.61 -6.17
C SER A 42 -5.07 6.93 -5.42
N ALA A 43 -4.47 6.94 -4.23
CA ALA A 43 -4.31 8.12 -3.36
C ALA A 43 -5.62 8.82 -2.95
N LEU A 44 -6.79 8.18 -3.11
CA LEU A 44 -8.07 8.75 -2.73
C LEU A 44 -8.16 8.98 -1.22
N GLY A 45 -8.50 10.20 -0.83
CA GLY A 45 -8.62 10.59 0.58
C GLY A 45 -7.29 10.83 1.29
N ILE A 46 -6.17 10.82 0.58
CA ILE A 46 -4.86 11.20 1.13
C ILE A 46 -4.74 12.73 1.18
N SER A 47 -4.22 13.25 2.27
CA SER A 47 -3.94 14.68 2.42
C SER A 47 -2.81 14.93 3.41
N THR A 48 -2.14 16.07 3.27
CA THR A 48 -1.13 16.54 4.21
C THR A 48 -1.72 17.60 5.13
N ALA A 49 -1.42 17.52 6.42
CA ALA A 49 -1.74 18.53 7.40
C ALA A 49 -0.48 19.13 8.02
N HIS A 50 -0.40 20.46 8.03
CA HIS A 50 0.72 21.21 8.59
C HIS A 50 0.43 21.74 10.00
N ASP A 51 -0.81 21.62 10.46
CA ASP A 51 -1.24 22.03 11.79
C ASP A 51 -2.48 21.24 12.26
N ALA A 52 -2.83 21.40 13.52
CA ALA A 52 -3.97 20.74 14.14
C ALA A 52 -5.32 21.08 13.49
N LYS A 53 -5.48 22.26 12.91
CA LYS A 53 -6.73 22.68 12.24
C LYS A 53 -6.88 21.93 10.92
N GLN A 54 -5.81 21.84 10.14
CA GLN A 54 -5.78 21.07 8.89
C GLN A 54 -5.97 19.58 9.18
N LEU A 55 -5.30 19.03 10.19
CA LEU A 55 -5.46 17.63 10.61
C LEU A 55 -6.94 17.28 10.85
N ARG A 56 -7.67 18.10 11.61
CA ARG A 56 -9.10 17.85 11.89
C ARG A 56 -9.94 17.82 10.63
N ARG A 57 -9.70 18.76 9.71
CA ARG A 57 -10.41 18.83 8.43
C ARG A 57 -10.08 17.62 7.56
N SER A 58 -8.81 17.35 7.36
CA SER A 58 -8.33 16.21 6.56
C SER A 58 -8.87 14.87 7.06
N MET A 59 -8.97 14.67 8.38
CA MET A 59 -9.56 13.46 8.95
C MET A 59 -11.05 13.32 8.63
N VAL A 60 -11.83 14.43 8.67
CA VAL A 60 -13.25 14.41 8.31
C VAL A 60 -13.40 14.04 6.83
N ASP A 61 -12.60 14.65 5.96
CA ASP A 61 -12.63 14.40 4.53
C ASP A 61 -12.20 12.95 4.21
N ALA A 62 -11.14 12.45 4.85
CA ALA A 62 -10.64 11.10 4.65
C ALA A 62 -11.60 10.00 5.14
N PHE A 63 -12.41 10.25 6.18
CA PHE A 63 -13.46 9.32 6.62
C PHE A 63 -14.60 9.13 5.61
N ALA A 64 -14.68 9.93 4.56
CA ALA A 64 -15.57 9.67 3.43
C ALA A 64 -15.11 8.48 2.58
N TYR A 65 -13.83 8.11 2.67
CA TYR A 65 -13.20 7.04 1.86
C TYR A 65 -12.92 5.76 2.65
N GLY A 66 -12.96 5.79 3.98
CA GLY A 66 -12.71 4.61 4.80
C GLY A 66 -13.13 4.79 6.26
N GLN A 67 -13.30 3.67 6.96
CA GLN A 67 -13.71 3.69 8.38
C GLN A 67 -12.52 3.69 9.35
N ARG A 68 -11.31 3.54 8.85
CA ARG A 68 -10.05 3.61 9.59
C ARG A 68 -9.08 4.50 8.83
N LEU A 69 -8.45 5.40 9.57
CA LEU A 69 -7.43 6.28 9.03
C LEU A 69 -6.06 5.92 9.62
N MET A 70 -5.04 6.15 8.83
CA MET A 70 -3.66 6.24 9.28
C MET A 70 -3.25 7.72 9.27
N VAL A 71 -2.61 8.14 10.34
CA VAL A 71 -1.90 9.42 10.42
C VAL A 71 -0.43 9.08 10.59
N GLU A 72 0.39 9.50 9.66
CA GLU A 72 1.83 9.20 9.66
C GLU A 72 2.67 10.45 9.51
N GLN A 73 3.90 10.41 9.98
CA GLN A 73 4.87 11.47 9.77
C GLN A 73 5.10 11.66 8.27
N ARG A 74 5.02 12.92 7.80
CA ARG A 74 5.42 13.22 6.43
C ARG A 74 6.95 13.16 6.31
N ILE A 75 7.43 12.36 5.37
CA ILE A 75 8.84 12.35 4.97
C ILE A 75 8.98 13.28 3.76
N GLU A 76 10.00 14.12 3.76
CA GLU A 76 10.38 14.94 2.61
C GLU A 76 11.49 14.23 1.86
N GLY A 77 11.41 14.20 0.53
CA GLY A 77 12.37 13.49 -0.30
C GLY A 77 11.82 13.21 -1.70
N HIS A 78 12.42 12.26 -2.37
CA HIS A 78 12.07 11.83 -3.72
C HIS A 78 11.13 10.62 -3.67
N ASP A 79 10.01 10.70 -4.37
CA ASP A 79 9.11 9.57 -4.54
C ASP A 79 9.73 8.55 -5.50
N VAL A 80 9.85 7.30 -5.07
CA VAL A 80 10.42 6.19 -5.85
C VAL A 80 9.51 4.99 -5.75
N ALA A 81 9.17 4.40 -6.89
CA ALA A 81 8.40 3.17 -6.98
C ALA A 81 9.31 2.02 -7.47
N VAL A 82 9.23 0.87 -6.80
CA VAL A 82 9.95 -0.33 -7.18
C VAL A 82 8.97 -1.49 -7.34
N SER A 83 8.82 -1.97 -8.57
CA SER A 83 8.00 -3.14 -8.85
C SER A 83 8.79 -4.42 -8.58
N VAL A 84 8.12 -5.42 -8.03
CA VAL A 84 8.67 -6.76 -7.76
C VAL A 84 7.86 -7.78 -8.53
N VAL A 85 8.55 -8.67 -9.25
CA VAL A 85 7.98 -9.80 -9.98
C VAL A 85 8.46 -11.08 -9.34
N ASP A 86 7.55 -11.95 -8.95
CA ASP A 86 7.84 -13.22 -8.28
C ASP A 86 7.41 -14.39 -9.17
N LEU A 87 8.33 -14.85 -10.00
CA LEU A 87 8.18 -15.95 -10.93
C LEU A 87 9.10 -17.14 -10.54
N GLU A 88 9.31 -18.05 -11.47
CA GLU A 88 10.24 -19.16 -11.27
C GLU A 88 11.64 -18.65 -10.93
N GLY A 89 12.11 -18.94 -9.74
CA GLY A 89 13.40 -18.44 -9.22
C GLY A 89 13.27 -17.46 -8.06
N GLY A 90 12.04 -17.03 -7.73
CA GLY A 90 11.73 -16.14 -6.60
C GLY A 90 11.64 -14.66 -6.98
N PRO A 91 11.36 -13.79 -6.00
CA PRO A 91 11.06 -12.39 -6.24
C PRO A 91 12.28 -11.61 -6.73
N VAL A 92 12.08 -10.85 -7.80
CA VAL A 92 13.08 -9.97 -8.41
C VAL A 92 12.52 -8.55 -8.53
N ALA A 93 13.28 -7.56 -8.09
CA ALA A 93 12.91 -6.15 -8.26
C ALA A 93 13.31 -5.63 -9.64
N LEU A 94 12.39 -4.93 -10.29
CA LEU A 94 12.62 -4.18 -11.51
C LEU A 94 13.40 -2.88 -11.21
N PRO A 95 13.93 -2.19 -12.24
CA PRO A 95 14.56 -0.90 -12.05
C PRO A 95 13.66 0.09 -11.28
N PRO A 96 14.16 0.79 -10.26
CA PRO A 96 13.41 1.80 -9.54
C PRO A 96 12.99 2.95 -10.46
N VAL A 97 11.75 3.42 -10.30
CA VAL A 97 11.20 4.56 -11.04
C VAL A 97 11.10 5.75 -10.11
N GLU A 98 11.83 6.82 -10.38
CA GLU A 98 11.67 8.09 -9.67
C GLU A 98 10.53 8.89 -10.29
N ILE A 99 9.71 9.47 -9.43
CA ILE A 99 8.57 10.29 -9.80
C ILE A 99 8.88 11.72 -9.38
N ALA A 100 9.09 12.60 -10.34
CA ALA A 100 9.29 14.01 -10.10
C ALA A 100 8.01 14.77 -10.44
N THR A 101 7.48 15.51 -9.47
CA THR A 101 6.34 16.40 -9.63
C THR A 101 6.77 17.83 -9.36
N ASP A 102 6.16 18.81 -10.05
CA ASP A 102 6.52 20.22 -9.94
C ASP A 102 6.35 20.77 -8.51
N ASP A 103 5.39 20.22 -7.75
CA ASP A 103 5.08 20.64 -6.37
C ASP A 103 5.58 19.65 -5.31
N GLY A 104 6.29 18.59 -5.71
CA GLY A 104 6.80 17.55 -4.80
C GLY A 104 5.70 16.68 -4.20
N ARG A 105 4.57 16.50 -4.90
CA ARG A 105 3.44 15.68 -4.45
C ARG A 105 2.99 14.72 -5.53
N TYR A 106 3.06 13.44 -5.25
CA TYR A 106 2.50 12.41 -6.10
C TYR A 106 1.11 12.00 -5.58
N ASP A 107 0.16 12.93 -5.69
CA ASP A 107 -1.24 12.72 -5.30
C ASP A 107 -2.10 12.14 -6.45
N TYR A 108 -3.43 12.18 -6.28
CA TYR A 108 -4.35 11.65 -7.29
C TYR A 108 -4.23 12.39 -8.62
N ASP A 109 -4.15 13.72 -8.59
CA ASP A 109 -4.10 14.53 -9.80
C ASP A 109 -2.78 14.29 -10.54
N ALA A 110 -1.65 14.25 -9.85
CA ALA A 110 -0.34 13.93 -10.41
C ALA A 110 -0.25 12.51 -11.02
N ARG A 111 -1.03 11.53 -10.49
CA ARG A 111 -1.07 10.15 -11.03
C ARG A 111 -1.81 10.02 -12.35
N TYR A 112 -2.78 10.89 -12.62
CA TYR A 112 -3.70 10.76 -13.76
C TYR A 112 -3.67 11.94 -14.71
N THR A 113 -2.89 13.00 -14.45
CA THR A 113 -2.71 14.16 -15.32
C THR A 113 -1.35 14.07 -16.00
N THR A 114 -1.36 13.97 -17.32
CA THR A 114 -0.19 13.60 -18.16
C THR A 114 0.96 14.61 -18.14
N ASP A 115 0.75 15.84 -17.69
CA ASP A 115 1.75 16.92 -17.76
C ASP A 115 2.30 17.34 -16.37
N GLU A 116 1.91 16.65 -15.29
CA GLU A 116 2.28 17.05 -13.92
C GLU A 116 3.38 16.17 -13.30
N SER A 117 3.80 15.09 -13.96
CA SER A 117 4.83 14.20 -13.46
C SER A 117 5.85 13.82 -14.53
N GLU A 118 7.13 13.91 -14.20
CA GLU A 118 8.22 13.32 -14.97
C GLU A 118 8.66 12.01 -14.31
N TYR A 119 8.98 11.00 -15.12
CA TYR A 119 9.44 9.70 -14.67
C TYR A 119 10.87 9.46 -15.12
N PHE A 120 11.73 9.00 -14.23
CA PHE A 120 13.12 8.64 -14.53
C PHE A 120 13.34 7.17 -14.22
N VAL A 121 13.76 6.40 -15.24
CA VAL A 121 14.00 4.95 -15.12
C VAL A 121 15.36 4.62 -15.75
N PRO A 122 16.33 4.11 -14.98
CA PRO A 122 16.29 3.98 -13.52
C PRO A 122 16.26 5.35 -12.82
N ALA A 123 15.79 5.37 -11.58
CA ALA A 123 15.79 6.55 -10.72
C ALA A 123 17.18 7.19 -10.62
N ARG A 124 17.25 8.51 -10.46
CA ARG A 124 18.51 9.30 -10.51
C ARG A 124 19.30 9.23 -9.20
N PHE A 125 19.67 8.03 -8.80
CA PHE A 125 20.45 7.76 -7.59
C PHE A 125 21.74 6.98 -7.93
N SER A 126 22.64 6.85 -6.95
CA SER A 126 23.84 6.04 -7.14
C SER A 126 23.49 4.56 -7.36
N PRO A 127 24.35 3.77 -8.02
CA PRO A 127 24.12 2.34 -8.21
C PRO A 127 23.90 1.59 -6.88
N GLU A 128 24.58 1.99 -5.82
CA GLU A 128 24.45 1.41 -4.48
C GLU A 128 23.05 1.70 -3.92
N ALA A 129 22.59 2.95 -4.00
CA ALA A 129 21.26 3.34 -3.52
C ALA A 129 20.13 2.63 -4.31
N LEU A 130 20.29 2.48 -5.63
CA LEU A 130 19.35 1.73 -6.45
C LEU A 130 19.28 0.25 -6.02
N ALA A 131 20.42 -0.37 -5.74
CA ALA A 131 20.48 -1.75 -5.26
C ALA A 131 19.82 -1.89 -3.87
N ASP A 132 20.03 -0.94 -2.97
CA ASP A 132 19.40 -0.91 -1.65
C ASP A 132 17.88 -0.78 -1.73
N MET A 133 17.36 0.07 -2.62
CA MET A 133 15.92 0.22 -2.89
C MET A 133 15.31 -1.07 -3.43
N GLN A 134 15.98 -1.72 -4.38
CA GLN A 134 15.56 -3.01 -4.92
C GLN A 134 15.53 -4.10 -3.85
N ALA A 135 16.57 -4.18 -3.03
CA ALA A 135 16.63 -5.13 -1.91
C ALA A 135 15.50 -4.88 -0.90
N ALA A 136 15.24 -3.61 -0.54
CA ALA A 136 14.15 -3.23 0.35
C ALA A 136 12.77 -3.60 -0.21
N ALA A 137 12.57 -3.45 -1.52
CA ALA A 137 11.32 -3.83 -2.17
C ALA A 137 11.08 -5.35 -2.13
N VAL A 138 12.11 -6.16 -2.41
CA VAL A 138 12.05 -7.63 -2.32
C VAL A 138 11.81 -8.06 -0.87
N GLU A 139 12.48 -7.43 0.10
CA GLU A 139 12.26 -7.70 1.52
C GLU A 139 10.82 -7.40 1.94
N ALA A 140 10.27 -6.25 1.53
CA ALA A 140 8.90 -5.87 1.81
C ALA A 140 7.90 -6.85 1.16
N HIS A 141 8.09 -7.20 -0.11
CA HIS A 141 7.28 -8.19 -0.83
C HIS A 141 7.22 -9.52 -0.07
N THR A 142 8.38 -10.04 0.31
CA THR A 142 8.51 -11.33 1.00
C THR A 142 7.92 -11.28 2.41
N THR A 143 8.22 -10.21 3.17
CA THR A 143 7.76 -10.04 4.56
C THR A 143 6.22 -9.91 4.64
N LEU A 144 5.62 -9.24 3.66
CA LEU A 144 4.17 -9.10 3.56
C LEU A 144 3.48 -10.36 2.99
N GLY A 145 4.24 -11.39 2.62
CA GLY A 145 3.71 -12.62 2.04
C GLY A 145 3.04 -12.40 0.68
N LEU A 146 3.50 -11.40 -0.07
CA LEU A 146 3.00 -11.12 -1.41
C LEU A 146 3.55 -12.14 -2.41
N ARG A 147 2.93 -12.22 -3.57
CA ARG A 147 3.30 -13.16 -4.63
C ARG A 147 2.98 -12.57 -6.01
N ASP A 148 3.57 -13.16 -7.03
CA ASP A 148 3.38 -12.87 -8.44
C ASP A 148 3.87 -11.48 -8.83
N LEU A 149 3.20 -10.44 -8.35
CA LEU A 149 3.46 -9.07 -8.73
C LEU A 149 3.08 -8.11 -7.62
N SER A 150 3.94 -7.14 -7.36
CA SER A 150 3.63 -6.01 -6.48
C SER A 150 4.43 -4.78 -6.86
N ARG A 151 4.10 -3.62 -6.27
CA ARG A 151 4.90 -2.40 -6.33
C ARG A 151 5.02 -1.82 -4.95
N MET A 152 6.24 -1.53 -4.54
CA MET A 152 6.56 -0.84 -3.30
C MET A 152 6.81 0.63 -3.58
N ASP A 153 6.12 1.50 -2.87
CA ASP A 153 6.28 2.94 -2.98
C ASP A 153 7.11 3.45 -1.80
N PHE A 154 8.17 4.20 -2.09
CA PHE A 154 9.13 4.73 -1.12
C PHE A 154 9.25 6.25 -1.24
N VAL A 155 9.69 6.89 -0.16
CA VAL A 155 10.30 8.22 -0.19
C VAL A 155 11.76 8.08 0.21
N VAL A 156 12.66 8.62 -0.60
CA VAL A 156 14.10 8.66 -0.29
C VAL A 156 14.45 10.06 0.16
N ASP A 157 14.85 10.20 1.43
CA ASP A 157 15.18 11.50 2.02
C ASP A 157 16.57 12.01 1.59
N GLU A 158 16.92 13.23 2.02
CA GLU A 158 18.20 13.86 1.70
C GLU A 158 19.43 13.10 2.25
N ASP A 159 19.24 12.31 3.31
CA ASP A 159 20.27 11.47 3.89
C ASP A 159 20.42 10.12 3.17
N GLY A 160 19.57 9.85 2.17
CA GLY A 160 19.51 8.61 1.40
C GLY A 160 18.76 7.47 2.10
N THR A 161 18.02 7.78 3.18
CA THR A 161 17.20 6.78 3.85
C THR A 161 15.97 6.47 2.99
N CYS A 162 15.79 5.19 2.68
CA CYS A 162 14.64 4.69 1.94
C CYS A 162 13.49 4.39 2.92
N TRP A 163 12.43 5.21 2.86
CA TRP A 163 11.24 5.10 3.71
C TRP A 163 10.13 4.38 2.95
N PHE A 164 9.73 3.21 3.42
CA PHE A 164 8.61 2.46 2.86
C PHE A 164 7.28 3.14 3.24
N ILE A 165 6.47 3.46 2.24
CA ILE A 165 5.23 4.23 2.38
C ILE A 165 3.99 3.39 2.09
N ASP A 166 4.04 2.55 1.03
CA ASP A 166 2.87 1.78 0.59
C ASP A 166 3.28 0.52 -0.19
N ALA A 167 2.40 -0.49 -0.18
CA ALA A 167 2.51 -1.70 -1.00
C ALA A 167 1.27 -1.83 -1.89
N ASN A 168 1.46 -1.86 -3.19
CA ASN A 168 0.40 -2.03 -4.17
C ASN A 168 0.43 -3.45 -4.73
N VAL A 169 -0.60 -4.24 -4.43
CA VAL A 169 -0.72 -5.65 -4.85
C VAL A 169 -1.35 -5.83 -6.24
N ALA A 170 -1.86 -4.74 -6.82
CA ALA A 170 -2.41 -4.72 -8.17
C ALA A 170 -1.98 -3.42 -8.87
N PRO A 171 -0.66 -3.26 -9.17
CA PRO A 171 -0.14 -2.06 -9.81
C PRO A 171 -0.77 -1.86 -11.19
N GLY A 172 -0.90 -0.58 -11.59
CA GLY A 172 -1.42 -0.23 -12.91
C GLY A 172 -0.57 -0.80 -14.05
N MET A 173 -1.23 -1.15 -15.15
CA MET A 173 -0.62 -1.78 -16.33
C MET A 173 -0.90 -0.99 -17.62
N THR A 174 -1.17 0.30 -17.52
CA THR A 174 -1.32 1.18 -18.68
C THR A 174 0.05 1.73 -19.11
N ASP A 175 0.17 2.25 -20.32
CA ASP A 175 1.43 2.78 -20.87
C ASP A 175 2.07 3.86 -19.98
N THR A 176 1.27 4.58 -19.22
CA THR A 176 1.73 5.62 -18.27
C THR A 176 1.98 5.08 -16.86
N SER A 177 1.75 3.80 -16.62
CA SER A 177 1.95 3.20 -15.29
C SER A 177 3.42 2.87 -15.03
N LEU A 178 3.81 2.89 -13.76
CA LEU A 178 5.22 2.75 -13.33
C LEU A 178 5.79 1.34 -13.59
N LEU A 179 4.95 0.29 -13.48
CA LEU A 179 5.38 -1.08 -13.76
C LEU A 179 5.78 -1.29 -15.24
N PRO A 180 4.94 -0.93 -16.24
CA PRO A 180 5.35 -1.00 -17.64
C PRO A 180 6.64 -0.25 -17.93
N GLN A 181 6.78 0.98 -17.41
CA GLN A 181 8.00 1.79 -17.61
C GLN A 181 9.24 1.10 -17.01
N ALA A 182 9.13 0.50 -15.82
CA ALA A 182 10.23 -0.25 -15.23
C ALA A 182 10.59 -1.50 -16.04
N ALA A 183 9.59 -2.22 -16.57
CA ALA A 183 9.81 -3.42 -17.39
C ALA A 183 10.45 -3.10 -18.74
N ASP A 184 10.00 -2.02 -19.39
CA ASP A 184 10.54 -1.60 -20.68
C ASP A 184 11.96 -0.99 -20.58
N ALA A 185 12.41 -0.63 -19.39
CA ALA A 185 13.78 -0.20 -19.11
C ALA A 185 14.78 -1.35 -18.98
N LEU A 186 14.33 -2.60 -18.98
CA LEU A 186 15.22 -3.76 -19.00
C LEU A 186 15.82 -3.94 -20.39
N GLU A 187 17.15 -4.24 -20.47
CA GLU A 187 17.87 -4.37 -21.74
C GLU A 187 17.35 -5.55 -22.60
N ASP A 188 16.98 -6.67 -21.95
CA ASP A 188 16.64 -7.93 -22.61
C ASP A 188 15.15 -8.33 -22.46
N SER A 189 14.29 -7.40 -22.06
CA SER A 189 12.87 -7.68 -21.84
C SER A 189 11.99 -6.50 -22.24
N SER A 190 10.69 -6.67 -22.10
CA SER A 190 9.69 -5.62 -22.29
C SER A 190 8.48 -5.91 -21.41
N PHE A 191 7.63 -4.91 -21.21
CA PHE A 191 6.36 -5.14 -20.48
C PHE A 191 5.50 -6.22 -21.12
N ALA A 192 5.46 -6.30 -22.45
CA ALA A 192 4.73 -7.36 -23.16
C ALA A 192 5.30 -8.75 -22.88
N GLN A 193 6.63 -8.90 -22.84
CA GLN A 193 7.28 -10.15 -22.48
C GLN A 193 7.02 -10.50 -21.01
N LEU A 194 7.14 -9.55 -20.10
CA LEU A 194 6.83 -9.74 -18.68
C LEU A 194 5.40 -10.24 -18.48
N CYS A 195 4.42 -9.66 -19.18
CA CYS A 195 3.04 -10.14 -19.12
C CYS A 195 2.89 -11.59 -19.61
N ALA A 196 3.60 -11.94 -20.69
CA ALA A 196 3.61 -13.33 -21.20
C ALA A 196 4.22 -14.30 -20.17
N ASP A 197 5.35 -13.93 -19.58
CA ASP A 197 6.04 -14.75 -18.59
C ASP A 197 5.17 -14.97 -17.32
N ILE A 198 4.46 -13.93 -16.85
CA ILE A 198 3.50 -14.05 -15.74
C ILE A 198 2.37 -15.00 -16.10
N VAL A 199 1.79 -14.88 -17.31
CA VAL A 199 0.69 -15.75 -17.75
C VAL A 199 1.16 -17.19 -17.87
N ASP A 200 2.31 -17.43 -18.47
CA ASP A 200 2.88 -18.76 -18.63
C ASP A 200 3.22 -19.41 -17.29
N PHE A 201 3.77 -18.64 -16.34
CA PHE A 201 4.07 -19.10 -14.99
C PHE A 201 2.81 -19.50 -14.23
N VAL A 202 1.77 -18.67 -14.28
CA VAL A 202 0.49 -18.94 -13.60
C VAL A 202 -0.26 -20.10 -14.28
N ALA A 203 -0.28 -20.15 -15.63
CA ALA A 203 -0.95 -21.20 -16.41
C ALA A 203 -0.22 -22.55 -16.36
N GLY A 204 1.12 -22.53 -16.25
CA GLY A 204 1.95 -23.74 -16.11
C GLY A 204 1.73 -24.49 -14.80
N GLY A 205 0.91 -23.95 -13.92
CA GLY A 205 0.57 -24.46 -12.62
C GLY A 205 1.72 -24.27 -11.63
N ARG A 206 1.58 -23.32 -10.72
CA ARG A 206 2.32 -23.40 -9.46
C ARG A 206 2.12 -24.84 -8.97
N VAL A 207 3.19 -25.58 -8.84
CA VAL A 207 3.16 -26.78 -8.00
C VAL A 207 2.75 -26.25 -6.63
N ALA A 208 1.48 -26.46 -6.29
CA ALA A 208 0.94 -26.04 -5.03
C ALA A 208 1.83 -26.65 -3.95
N ASP A 209 2.62 -25.83 -3.30
CA ASP A 209 3.19 -26.17 -2.02
C ASP A 209 2.00 -26.23 -1.05
N GLY A 210 1.42 -27.43 -0.95
CA GLY A 210 0.18 -27.69 -0.23
C GLY A 210 0.43 -27.60 1.27
N SER A 211 0.28 -26.43 1.87
CA SER A 211 0.26 -26.31 3.35
C SER A 211 -0.48 -25.12 3.92
N ALA A 212 -1.32 -24.37 3.19
CA ALA A 212 -2.01 -23.22 3.80
C ALA A 212 -3.54 -23.13 3.61
N ASP A 213 -4.15 -23.86 2.68
CA ASP A 213 -5.59 -23.66 2.39
C ASP A 213 -6.54 -24.70 3.03
N ASP A 214 -6.04 -25.78 3.66
CA ASP A 214 -6.90 -26.79 4.31
C ASP A 214 -7.36 -26.44 5.74
N ALA A 215 -6.98 -25.29 6.28
CA ALA A 215 -7.34 -24.91 7.65
C ALA A 215 -8.61 -24.03 7.77
N ALA A 216 -9.15 -23.52 6.68
CA ALA A 216 -10.30 -22.60 6.71
C ALA A 216 -11.66 -23.28 6.46
N GLU A 217 -11.70 -24.51 5.91
CA GLU A 217 -12.96 -25.17 5.52
C GLU A 217 -13.51 -26.17 6.55
N SER A 218 -12.79 -26.41 7.66
CA SER A 218 -13.23 -27.35 8.70
C SER A 218 -13.89 -26.72 9.95
N ALA A 219 -14.10 -25.40 9.97
CA ALA A 219 -14.66 -24.69 11.13
C ALA A 219 -16.15 -24.34 11.03
N ASP A 220 -16.82 -24.59 9.87
CA ASP A 220 -18.22 -24.17 9.66
C ASP A 220 -19.25 -25.32 9.58
N SER A 221 -18.95 -26.51 10.09
CA SER A 221 -19.89 -27.63 10.04
C SER A 221 -20.28 -28.23 11.38
N SER A 222 -20.16 -27.54 12.51
CA SER A 222 -20.49 -28.09 13.85
C SER A 222 -21.42 -27.28 14.74
N GLU A 223 -22.22 -26.32 14.20
CA GLU A 223 -23.26 -25.65 15.00
C GLU A 223 -24.63 -25.60 14.30
N GLU A 224 -25.16 -26.74 13.88
CA GLU A 224 -26.59 -26.88 13.59
C GLU A 224 -27.06 -28.28 14.02
N SER A 225 -27.22 -28.47 15.30
CA SER A 225 -28.21 -29.44 15.84
C SER A 225 -28.30 -29.28 17.35
N GLU A 226 -29.36 -28.68 17.81
CA GLU A 226 -30.12 -28.94 19.03
C GLU A 226 -30.87 -27.69 19.48
N HIS A 227 -32.07 -27.47 19.02
CA HIS A 227 -33.17 -27.06 19.88
C HIS A 227 -34.50 -27.21 19.16
N SER A 228 -35.04 -28.40 19.27
CA SER A 228 -36.48 -28.66 19.04
C SER A 228 -37.04 -29.38 20.28
N ALA A 229 -38.18 -28.90 20.75
CA ALA A 229 -39.05 -29.35 21.81
C ALA A 229 -38.86 -28.53 23.12
N ASP A 230 -39.87 -27.92 23.71
CA ASP A 230 -41.24 -28.34 23.95
C ASP A 230 -42.02 -27.12 24.52
N ALA A 231 -43.19 -26.85 24.04
CA ALA A 231 -44.18 -26.04 24.76
C ALA A 231 -45.00 -26.98 25.67
N PRO A 232 -45.51 -26.50 26.82
CA PRO A 232 -46.96 -26.53 26.98
C PRO A 232 -47.58 -25.24 27.52
N VAL A 233 -48.73 -25.00 27.00
CA VAL A 233 -49.97 -24.33 27.32
C VAL A 233 -50.43 -24.46 28.80
N GLU A 234 -51.26 -23.47 29.20
CA GLU A 234 -52.14 -23.26 30.37
C GLU A 234 -51.59 -22.31 31.43
N GLY A 235 -52.25 -21.32 31.87
CA GLY A 235 -53.67 -20.96 31.93
C GLY A 235 -53.87 -20.16 33.22
N GLU A 236 -54.65 -19.14 33.12
CA GLU A 236 -55.41 -18.25 33.99
C GLU A 236 -55.03 -16.77 33.89
#